data_ad8d701acbb3a3753adcd9adea2bf100
#
_entry.id   ad8d701acbb3a3753adcd9adea2bf100
#
_cell.length_a   1.000
_cell.length_b   1.000
_cell.length_c   1.000
_cell.angle_alpha   90.00
_cell.angle_beta   90.00
_cell.angle_gamma   90.00
#
_symmetry.space_group_name_H-M   'P 1'
#
loop_
_entity.id
_entity.type
_entity.pdbx_description
1 polymer ?
#
loop_
_entity_poly.entity_id
_entity_poly.type
_entity_poly.pdbx_seq_one_letter_code
_entity_poly.pdbx_strand_id
1 'polypeptide(L)' 'MDFNKPIYGEVEGFIDASAAKEYFKNHGIEYTEQVEDGYYVGSFYVFKFPSMTEEQLEMATKHTEVTFYQ' A
#
# COMPACT_ATOMS: atom_id res chain seq x y z
N MET A 1 -8.86 12.02 -5.12
CA MET A 1 -8.75 10.56 -5.32
C MET A 1 -10.14 9.96 -5.34
N ASP A 2 -10.39 9.03 -6.24
CA ASP A 2 -11.70 8.40 -6.39
C ASP A 2 -11.76 7.11 -5.58
N PHE A 3 -12.55 7.09 -4.50
CA PHE A 3 -12.65 5.94 -3.60
C PHE A 3 -13.55 4.81 -4.16
N ASN A 4 -14.13 5.01 -5.33
CA ASN A 4 -14.87 3.96 -6.04
C ASN A 4 -13.95 3.13 -6.95
N LYS A 5 -12.70 3.49 -7.04
CA LYS A 5 -11.68 2.80 -7.83
C LYS A 5 -10.57 2.29 -6.93
N PRO A 6 -9.83 1.27 -7.39
CA PRO A 6 -8.68 0.80 -6.62
C PRO A 6 -7.65 1.90 -6.41
N ILE A 7 -7.03 1.86 -5.24
CA ILE A 7 -5.94 2.76 -4.88
C ILE A 7 -4.66 1.92 -4.87
N TYR A 8 -3.56 2.52 -5.26
CA TYR A 8 -2.25 1.87 -5.25
C TYR A 8 -1.35 2.55 -4.24
N GLY A 9 -0.42 1.78 -3.70
CA GLY A 9 0.59 2.30 -2.79
C GLY A 9 1.94 1.76 -3.17
N GLU A 10 2.96 2.58 -2.99
CA GLU A 10 4.34 2.23 -3.30
C GLU A 10 5.22 2.59 -2.11
N VAL A 11 6.13 1.68 -1.77
CA VAL A 11 7.07 1.89 -0.68
C VAL A 11 8.43 1.30 -1.03
N GLU A 12 9.48 2.01 -0.70
CA GLU A 12 10.85 1.56 -0.89
C GLU A 12 11.38 0.95 0.40
N GLY A 13 12.04 -0.20 0.25
CA GLY A 13 12.74 -0.83 1.36
C GLY A 13 11.90 -1.89 2.07
N PHE A 14 12.58 -2.99 2.42
CA PHE A 14 11.95 -4.15 3.05
C PHE A 14 11.37 -3.81 4.42
N ILE A 15 12.09 -3.01 5.21
CA ILE A 15 11.67 -2.68 6.58
C ILE A 15 10.39 -1.88 6.55
N ASP A 16 10.34 -0.84 5.71
CA ASP A 16 9.15 0.00 5.59
C ASP A 16 7.98 -0.74 4.96
N ALA A 17 8.27 -1.64 4.00
CA ALA A 17 7.24 -2.48 3.41
C ALA A 17 6.64 -3.44 4.43
N SER A 18 7.47 -4.07 5.25
CA SER A 18 7.02 -4.99 6.31
C SER A 18 6.18 -4.26 7.35
N ALA A 19 6.61 -3.08 7.75
CA ALA A 19 5.87 -2.25 8.71
C ALA A 19 4.50 -1.85 8.14
N ALA A 20 4.47 -1.49 6.85
CA ALA A 20 3.21 -1.13 6.20
C ALA A 20 2.24 -2.31 6.13
N LYS A 21 2.73 -3.49 5.75
CA LYS A 21 1.91 -4.71 5.71
C LYS A 21 1.31 -5.03 7.08
N GLU A 22 2.10 -4.90 8.12
CA GLU A 22 1.64 -5.13 9.48
C GLU A 22 0.56 -4.11 9.86
N TYR A 23 0.76 -2.85 9.51
CA TYR A 23 -0.24 -1.82 9.73
C TYR A 23 -1.56 -2.15 9.04
N PHE A 24 -1.52 -2.54 7.76
CA PHE A 24 -2.73 -2.88 7.01
C PHE A 24 -3.46 -4.05 7.64
N LYS A 25 -2.72 -5.08 8.02
CA LYS A 25 -3.28 -6.26 8.67
C LYS A 25 -3.95 -5.90 9.99
N ASN A 26 -3.30 -5.09 10.81
CA ASN A 26 -3.80 -4.71 12.14
C ASN A 26 -5.03 -3.82 12.07
N HIS A 27 -5.20 -3.10 10.95
CA HIS A 27 -6.33 -2.19 10.77
C HIS A 27 -7.40 -2.72 9.81
N GLY A 28 -7.29 -3.99 9.42
CA GLY A 28 -8.30 -4.60 8.56
C GLY A 28 -8.37 -4.02 7.15
N ILE A 29 -7.28 -3.47 6.66
CA ILE A 29 -7.21 -2.90 5.32
C ILE A 29 -6.85 -4.01 4.34
N GLU A 30 -7.76 -4.27 3.40
CA GLU A 30 -7.56 -5.30 2.38
C GLU A 30 -6.58 -4.81 1.32
N TYR A 31 -5.59 -5.64 0.99
CA TYR A 31 -4.62 -5.31 -0.06
C TYR A 31 -4.09 -6.58 -0.72
N THR A 32 -3.55 -6.40 -1.92
CA THR A 32 -2.74 -7.41 -2.59
C THR A 32 -1.40 -6.79 -2.93
N GLU A 33 -0.35 -7.60 -2.85
CA GLU A 33 0.98 -7.17 -3.26
C GLU A 33 1.15 -7.45 -4.75
N GLN A 34 1.55 -6.43 -5.51
CA GLN A 34 1.73 -6.54 -6.95
C GLN A 34 3.17 -6.92 -7.24
N VAL A 35 3.35 -8.05 -7.93
CA VAL A 35 4.67 -8.50 -8.39
C VAL A 35 4.62 -8.48 -9.91
N GLU A 36 5.47 -7.65 -10.52
CA GLU A 36 5.56 -7.63 -11.98
C GLU A 36 6.52 -8.71 -12.47
N ASP A 37 5.97 -9.69 -13.16
CA ASP A 37 6.64 -10.70 -14.02
C ASP A 37 8.11 -11.02 -13.71
N GLY A 38 8.42 -11.34 -12.48
CA GLY A 38 9.77 -11.74 -12.10
C GLY A 38 10.83 -10.66 -12.23
N TYR A 39 10.45 -9.47 -12.60
CA TYR A 39 11.35 -8.36 -12.72
C TYR A 39 11.40 -7.56 -11.43
N TYR A 40 12.51 -7.68 -10.75
CA TYR A 40 12.72 -6.99 -9.48
C TYR A 40 13.68 -5.83 -9.71
N VAL A 41 13.18 -4.62 -9.69
CA VAL A 41 14.05 -3.45 -9.77
C VAL A 41 14.13 -2.81 -8.41
N GLY A 42 15.25 -2.98 -7.74
CA GLY A 42 15.47 -2.39 -6.43
C GLY A 42 14.58 -3.02 -5.37
N SER A 43 14.22 -2.23 -4.38
CA SER A 43 13.46 -2.67 -3.21
C SER A 43 12.09 -2.02 -3.14
N PHE A 44 11.49 -1.74 -4.29
CA PHE A 44 10.14 -1.18 -4.33
C PHE A 44 9.09 -2.26 -4.21
N TYR A 45 8.09 -1.98 -3.39
CA TYR A 45 6.93 -2.84 -3.20
C TYR A 45 5.69 -2.05 -3.57
N VAL A 46 4.83 -2.65 -4.38
CA VAL A 46 3.59 -2.02 -4.84
C VAL A 46 2.40 -2.80 -4.30
N PHE A 47 1.45 -2.09 -3.72
CA PHE A 47 0.22 -2.66 -3.19
C PHE A 47 -0.98 -2.15 -3.96
N LYS A 48 -1.98 -3.01 -4.09
CA LYS A 48 -3.27 -2.64 -4.63
C LYS A 48 -4.31 -2.77 -3.54
N PHE A 49 -5.07 -1.71 -3.33
CA PHE A 49 -6.15 -1.67 -2.35
C PHE A 49 -7.48 -1.63 -3.10
N PRO A 50 -8.22 -2.75 -3.16
CA PRO A 50 -9.47 -2.81 -3.91
C PRO A 50 -10.56 -1.93 -3.32
N SER A 51 -10.52 -1.73 -2.02
CA SER A 51 -11.46 -0.83 -1.35
C SER A 51 -10.77 -0.19 -0.15
N MET A 52 -10.67 1.12 -0.18
CA MET A 52 -10.06 1.89 0.90
C MET A 52 -10.91 3.15 1.08
N THR A 53 -11.26 3.44 2.32
CA THR A 53 -12.00 4.66 2.62
C THR A 53 -11.06 5.86 2.71
N GLU A 54 -11.62 7.05 2.60
CA GLU A 54 -10.85 8.29 2.76
C GLU A 54 -10.14 8.35 4.10
N GLU A 55 -10.85 7.93 5.17
CA GLU A 55 -10.28 7.89 6.51
C GLU A 55 -9.11 6.91 6.60
N GLN A 56 -9.26 5.71 6.02
CA GLN A 56 -8.18 4.72 5.99
C GLN A 56 -6.96 5.25 5.25
N LEU A 57 -7.17 5.92 4.12
CA LEU A 57 -6.09 6.52 3.34
C LEU A 57 -5.36 7.58 4.15
N GLU A 58 -6.10 8.46 4.81
CA GLU A 58 -5.52 9.52 5.62
C GLU A 58 -4.65 8.96 6.75
N MET A 59 -5.18 7.98 7.47
CA MET A 59 -4.45 7.37 8.58
C MET A 59 -3.24 6.57 8.11
N ALA A 60 -3.39 5.83 7.01
CA ALA A 60 -2.27 5.06 6.46
C ALA A 60 -1.15 5.96 5.97
N THR A 61 -1.49 7.11 5.39
CA THR A 61 -0.51 8.10 4.96
C THR A 61 0.31 8.63 6.14
N LYS A 62 -0.32 8.79 7.29
CA LYS A 62 0.35 9.28 8.51
C LYS A 62 1.23 8.23 9.17
N HIS A 63 0.83 6.96 9.10
CA HIS A 63 1.43 5.89 9.89
C HIS A 63 2.30 4.92 9.11
N THR A 64 2.43 5.10 7.81
CA THR A 64 3.31 4.29 6.96
C THR A 64 4.14 5.18 6.06
N GLU A 65 5.20 4.60 5.50
CA GLU A 65 6.05 5.28 4.51
C GLU A 65 5.53 5.07 3.08
N VAL A 66 4.32 4.55 2.94
CA VAL A 66 3.72 4.27 1.62
C VAL A 66 3.27 5.57 0.97
N THR A 67 3.60 5.71 -0.31
CA THR A 67 3.08 6.79 -1.16
C THR A 67 1.88 6.23 -1.92
N PHE A 68 0.71 6.81 -1.69
CA PHE A 68 -0.53 6.35 -2.32
C PHE A 68 -0.81 7.12 -3.60
N TYR A 69 -1.34 6.42 -4.60
CA TYR A 69 -1.67 7.02 -5.90
C TYR A 69 -2.80 6.26 -6.59
N GLN A 70 -3.28 6.81 -7.63
CA GLN A 70 -4.32 6.26 -8.49
C GLN A 70 -3.98 6.50 -9.96
#